data_2df94134fb3b91b0e540fcb35a0e3ea3
#
_entry.id   2df94134fb3b91b0e540fcb35a0e3ea3
#
_cell.length_a   1.000
_cell.length_b   1.000
_cell.length_c   1.000
_cell.angle_alpha   90.00
_cell.angle_beta   90.00
_cell.angle_gamma   90.00
#
_symmetry.space_group_name_H-M   'P 1'
#
loop_
_entity.id
_entity.type
_entity.pdbx_description
1 polymer ?
#
loop_
_entity_poly.entity_id
_entity_poly.type
_entity_poly.pdbx_seq_one_letter_code
_entity_poly.pdbx_strand_id
1 'polypeptide(L)'
;MEKRVTSALLCLVFTTMVSAQGPQVGVDIRAKEAAQVVVATVIDITSRYGVNAHGDQLIYSDVVAEVSETLKGAPTNIVIVTVEGGEVGDVALHVSDMPVVNKGERILYFLDHTADGRWVPHRRALGIVKVDSAERLDRGQMTLGQARTQIRSALTGK
;
A
#
# COMPACT_ATOMS: atom_id res chain seq x y z
N MET A 1 69.18 -15.95 19.69
CA MET A 1 68.38 -15.21 18.62
C MET A 1 66.93 -15.68 18.75
N GLU A 2 66.16 -15.01 19.57
CA GLU A 2 64.71 -15.32 19.70
C GLU A 2 63.89 -14.47 18.76
N LYS A 3 63.13 -15.12 17.83
CA LYS A 3 62.20 -14.48 16.96
C LYS A 3 60.86 -14.35 17.68
N ARG A 4 60.51 -13.13 18.07
CA ARG A 4 59.17 -12.81 18.59
C ARG A 4 58.19 -12.73 17.41
N VAL A 5 57.25 -13.67 17.37
CA VAL A 5 56.10 -13.63 16.43
C VAL A 5 54.98 -12.85 17.11
N THR A 6 54.73 -11.64 16.61
CA THR A 6 53.63 -10.80 17.07
C THR A 6 52.38 -11.20 16.28
N SER A 7 51.47 -11.92 16.94
CA SER A 7 50.16 -12.31 16.39
C SER A 7 49.21 -11.12 16.50
N ALA A 8 48.92 -10.48 15.38
CA ALA A 8 47.92 -9.42 15.30
C ALA A 8 46.52 -10.05 15.19
N LEU A 9 45.76 -9.95 16.28
CA LEU A 9 44.36 -10.37 16.34
C LEU A 9 43.47 -9.31 15.65
N LEU A 10 43.03 -9.59 14.43
CA LEU A 10 42.11 -8.71 13.68
C LEU A 10 40.67 -8.97 14.15
N CYS A 11 40.17 -8.12 15.05
CA CYS A 11 38.76 -8.13 15.46
C CYS A 11 37.88 -7.58 14.32
N LEU A 12 37.17 -8.49 13.61
CA LEU A 12 36.16 -8.13 12.64
C LEU A 12 34.86 -7.75 13.37
N VAL A 13 34.60 -6.46 13.51
CA VAL A 13 33.34 -5.96 14.08
C VAL A 13 32.27 -6.05 13.00
N PHE A 14 31.41 -7.07 13.07
CA PHE A 14 30.19 -7.13 12.30
C PHE A 14 29.18 -6.16 12.89
N THR A 15 29.05 -4.98 12.31
CA THR A 15 27.93 -4.07 12.55
C THR A 15 26.69 -4.62 11.86
N THR A 16 25.81 -5.30 12.60
CA THR A 16 24.47 -5.63 12.14
C THR A 16 23.66 -4.35 12.04
N MET A 17 23.40 -3.89 10.81
CA MET A 17 22.40 -2.83 10.56
C MET A 17 21.02 -3.41 10.85
N VAL A 18 20.51 -3.15 12.05
CA VAL A 18 19.10 -3.36 12.38
C VAL A 18 18.32 -2.26 11.65
N SER A 19 17.70 -2.62 10.53
CA SER A 19 16.71 -1.76 9.90
C SER A 19 15.51 -1.63 10.85
N ALA A 20 15.34 -0.49 11.48
CA ALA A 20 14.17 -0.15 12.26
C ALA A 20 12.97 0.00 11.30
N GLN A 21 12.32 -1.12 11.00
CA GLN A 21 11.01 -1.09 10.39
C GLN A 21 10.03 -0.71 11.50
N GLY A 22 9.39 0.46 11.37
CA GLY A 22 8.30 0.84 12.26
C GLY A 22 7.20 -0.23 12.27
N PRO A 23 6.35 -0.29 13.31
CA PRO A 23 5.31 -1.30 13.45
C PRO A 23 4.40 -1.27 12.21
N GLN A 24 4.51 -2.30 11.37
CA GLN A 24 3.63 -2.43 10.21
C GLN A 24 2.24 -2.86 10.71
N VAL A 25 1.23 -2.04 10.45
CA VAL A 25 -0.16 -2.38 10.73
C VAL A 25 -0.55 -3.60 9.88
N GLY A 26 -0.90 -4.72 10.53
CA GLY A 26 -1.25 -5.96 9.87
C GLY A 26 -2.46 -5.83 8.93
N VAL A 27 -2.55 -6.70 7.94
CA VAL A 27 -3.69 -6.73 6.99
C VAL A 27 -5.01 -7.03 7.69
N ASP A 28 -4.98 -7.78 8.79
CA ASP A 28 -6.10 -8.10 9.66
C ASP A 28 -6.69 -6.86 10.35
N ILE A 29 -5.83 -6.00 10.89
CA ILE A 29 -6.24 -4.74 11.53
C ILE A 29 -6.82 -3.80 10.48
N ARG A 30 -6.11 -3.59 9.36
CA ARG A 30 -6.61 -2.76 8.25
C ARG A 30 -7.98 -3.24 7.76
N ALA A 31 -8.18 -4.56 7.62
CA ALA A 31 -9.45 -5.12 7.17
C ALA A 31 -10.59 -4.90 8.17
N LYS A 32 -10.32 -4.93 9.47
CA LYS A 32 -11.34 -4.61 10.48
C LYS A 32 -11.79 -3.17 10.41
N GLU A 33 -10.85 -2.25 10.22
CA GLU A 33 -11.09 -0.81 10.26
C GLU A 33 -11.65 -0.27 8.93
N ALA A 34 -11.13 -0.71 7.77
CA ALA A 34 -11.59 -0.25 6.46
C ALA A 34 -13.07 -0.58 6.19
N ALA A 35 -13.75 0.29 5.46
CA ALA A 35 -15.14 0.08 5.06
C ALA A 35 -15.28 -1.03 4.01
N GLN A 36 -14.32 -1.09 3.06
CA GLN A 36 -14.30 -2.10 2.00
C GLN A 36 -12.88 -2.63 1.79
N VAL A 37 -12.77 -3.92 1.42
CA VAL A 37 -11.50 -4.55 1.05
C VAL A 37 -11.70 -5.32 -0.24
N VAL A 38 -10.92 -4.96 -1.28
CA VAL A 38 -11.01 -5.58 -2.61
C VAL A 38 -9.63 -5.88 -3.18
N VAL A 39 -9.56 -6.91 -4.02
CA VAL A 39 -8.44 -7.15 -4.93
C VAL A 39 -8.86 -6.67 -6.31
N ALA A 40 -8.12 -5.73 -6.88
CA ALA A 40 -8.49 -5.11 -8.14
C ALA A 40 -7.27 -4.84 -9.03
N THR A 41 -7.50 -4.78 -10.35
CA THR A 41 -6.49 -4.40 -11.34
C THR A 41 -6.82 -3.02 -11.88
N VAL A 42 -5.84 -2.12 -11.87
CA VAL A 42 -5.99 -0.75 -12.37
C VAL A 42 -6.16 -0.77 -13.88
N ILE A 43 -7.28 -0.25 -14.36
CA ILE A 43 -7.60 -0.19 -15.79
C ILE A 43 -7.48 1.21 -16.38
N ASP A 44 -7.67 2.25 -15.55
CA ASP A 44 -7.51 3.64 -15.98
C ASP A 44 -7.16 4.56 -14.82
N ILE A 45 -6.53 5.73 -15.14
CA ILE A 45 -6.17 6.76 -14.17
C ILE A 45 -6.41 8.12 -14.82
N THR A 46 -7.20 8.97 -14.17
CA THR A 46 -7.45 10.34 -14.61
C THR A 46 -7.13 11.31 -13.50
N SER A 47 -6.23 12.25 -13.76
CA SER A 47 -5.83 13.28 -12.78
C SER A 47 -6.56 14.59 -13.03
N ARG A 48 -6.86 15.31 -11.95
CA ARG A 48 -7.55 16.62 -11.98
C ARG A 48 -7.11 17.49 -10.82
N TYR A 49 -7.24 18.80 -10.98
CA TYR A 49 -7.13 19.73 -9.86
C TYR A 49 -8.32 19.58 -8.91
N GLY A 50 -8.07 19.77 -7.62
CA GLY A 50 -9.08 19.79 -6.59
C GLY A 50 -8.61 20.62 -5.41
N VAL A 51 -9.50 20.86 -4.46
CA VAL A 51 -9.20 21.64 -3.24
C VAL A 51 -9.35 20.72 -2.03
N ASN A 52 -8.36 20.73 -1.12
CA ASN A 52 -8.42 19.98 0.12
C ASN A 52 -9.27 20.71 1.19
N ALA A 53 -9.44 20.09 2.36
CA ALA A 53 -10.20 20.66 3.47
C ALA A 53 -9.61 21.94 4.04
N HIS A 54 -8.35 22.26 3.72
CA HIS A 54 -7.65 23.47 4.16
C HIS A 54 -7.69 24.60 3.12
N GLY A 55 -8.29 24.35 1.93
CA GLY A 55 -8.38 25.31 0.85
C GLY A 55 -7.19 25.29 -0.12
N ASP A 56 -6.25 24.36 0.03
CA ASP A 56 -5.10 24.23 -0.86
C ASP A 56 -5.49 23.53 -2.15
N GLN A 57 -5.00 24.06 -3.28
CA GLN A 57 -5.17 23.44 -4.59
C GLN A 57 -4.16 22.29 -4.74
N LEU A 58 -4.66 21.09 -4.93
CA LEU A 58 -3.86 19.87 -5.13
C LEU A 58 -4.26 19.17 -6.42
N ILE A 59 -3.45 18.19 -6.82
CA ILE A 59 -3.82 17.23 -7.87
C ILE A 59 -4.32 15.95 -7.21
N TYR A 60 -5.45 15.46 -7.68
CA TYR A 60 -6.05 14.18 -7.31
C TYR A 60 -6.15 13.29 -8.53
N SER A 61 -5.88 12.01 -8.36
CA SER A 61 -6.09 10.99 -9.40
C SER A 61 -7.26 10.09 -9.02
N ASP A 62 -8.20 9.93 -9.93
CA ASP A 62 -9.27 8.95 -9.84
C ASP A 62 -8.77 7.68 -10.56
N VAL A 63 -8.48 6.65 -9.76
CA VAL A 63 -7.97 5.35 -10.21
C VAL A 63 -9.15 4.42 -10.41
N VAL A 64 -9.44 4.05 -11.66
CA VAL A 64 -10.48 3.08 -12.00
C VAL A 64 -9.86 1.69 -11.98
N ALA A 65 -10.41 0.80 -11.16
CA ALA A 65 -9.91 -0.55 -11.03
C ALA A 65 -11.02 -1.60 -11.17
N GLU A 66 -10.75 -2.64 -11.96
CA GLU A 66 -11.60 -3.82 -12.12
C GLU A 66 -11.39 -4.76 -10.94
N VAL A 67 -12.46 -5.03 -10.20
CA VAL A 67 -12.43 -5.86 -8.99
C VAL A 67 -12.51 -7.33 -9.37
N SER A 68 -11.48 -8.09 -9.02
CA SER A 68 -11.44 -9.55 -9.17
C SER A 68 -11.99 -10.28 -7.95
N GLU A 69 -11.94 -9.66 -6.76
CA GLU A 69 -12.43 -10.25 -5.51
C GLU A 69 -12.81 -9.18 -4.50
N THR A 70 -13.96 -9.34 -3.84
CA THR A 70 -14.37 -8.54 -2.68
C THR A 70 -14.21 -9.38 -1.41
N LEU A 71 -13.32 -8.92 -0.51
CA LEU A 71 -13.03 -9.60 0.77
C LEU A 71 -13.86 -9.02 1.92
N LYS A 72 -14.26 -7.75 1.83
CA LYS A 72 -15.15 -7.06 2.79
C LYS A 72 -15.97 -6.00 2.06
N GLY A 73 -17.19 -5.78 2.52
CA GLY A 73 -18.12 -4.77 1.97
C GLY A 73 -19.05 -5.33 0.91
N ALA A 74 -19.73 -4.42 0.18
CA ALA A 74 -20.65 -4.80 -0.89
C ALA A 74 -19.88 -5.30 -2.13
N PRO A 75 -20.30 -6.41 -2.76
CA PRO A 75 -19.71 -6.87 -4.01
C PRO A 75 -19.81 -5.79 -5.10
N THR A 76 -18.72 -5.59 -5.83
CA THR A 76 -18.67 -4.65 -6.96
C THR A 76 -17.72 -5.19 -8.02
N ASN A 77 -17.94 -4.84 -9.28
CA ASN A 77 -17.06 -5.19 -10.39
C ASN A 77 -16.03 -4.10 -10.70
N ILE A 78 -16.34 -2.86 -10.34
CA ILE A 78 -15.49 -1.69 -10.56
C ILE A 78 -15.45 -0.88 -9.27
N VAL A 79 -14.28 -0.35 -8.95
CA VAL A 79 -14.10 0.65 -7.91
C VAL A 79 -13.33 1.83 -8.47
N ILE A 80 -13.71 3.05 -8.08
CA ILE A 80 -12.98 4.28 -8.39
C ILE A 80 -12.39 4.80 -7.08
N VAL A 81 -11.06 4.78 -6.99
CA VAL A 81 -10.33 5.19 -5.79
C VAL A 81 -9.67 6.54 -6.05
N THR A 82 -10.04 7.54 -5.27
CA THR A 82 -9.41 8.87 -5.34
C THR A 82 -8.15 8.88 -4.46
N VAL A 83 -7.01 9.20 -5.06
CA VAL A 83 -5.72 9.35 -4.37
C VAL A 83 -5.17 10.76 -4.58
N GLU A 84 -4.41 11.26 -3.61
CA GLU A 84 -3.67 12.51 -3.77
C GLU A 84 -2.42 12.28 -4.62
N GLY A 85 -2.14 13.22 -5.51
CA GLY A 85 -1.04 13.18 -6.46
C GLY A 85 -1.48 12.82 -7.88
N GLY A 86 -0.55 12.96 -8.83
CA GLY A 86 -0.76 12.72 -10.24
C GLY A 86 -0.22 13.84 -11.13
N GLU A 87 -0.61 13.84 -12.40
CA GLU A 87 -0.13 14.80 -13.39
C GLU A 87 -1.29 15.42 -14.15
N VAL A 88 -1.26 16.76 -14.30
CA VAL A 88 -2.22 17.52 -15.10
C VAL A 88 -1.44 18.49 -16.00
N GLY A 89 -1.42 18.23 -17.32
CA GLY A 89 -0.56 18.96 -18.26
C GLY A 89 0.93 18.79 -17.89
N ASP A 90 1.62 19.90 -17.70
CA ASP A 90 3.06 19.90 -17.36
C ASP A 90 3.30 19.92 -15.84
N VAL A 91 2.25 19.81 -15.03
CA VAL A 91 2.36 19.87 -13.57
C VAL A 91 2.16 18.49 -12.96
N ALA A 92 3.15 18.04 -12.20
CA ALA A 92 3.10 16.80 -11.43
C ALA A 92 3.11 17.10 -9.91
N LEU A 93 2.26 16.41 -9.16
CA LEU A 93 2.26 16.40 -7.71
C LEU A 93 2.64 15.01 -7.19
N HIS A 94 3.81 14.94 -6.55
CA HIS A 94 4.24 13.75 -5.83
C HIS A 94 3.99 13.91 -4.34
N VAL A 95 3.23 12.97 -3.76
CA VAL A 95 2.92 12.94 -2.33
C VAL A 95 3.77 11.84 -1.71
N SER A 96 4.68 12.22 -0.80
CA SER A 96 5.76 11.35 -0.30
C SER A 96 5.29 10.10 0.44
N ASP A 97 4.11 10.14 1.05
CA ASP A 97 3.49 9.03 1.77
C ASP A 97 2.40 8.29 0.97
N MET A 98 2.30 8.56 -0.34
CA MET A 98 1.39 7.84 -1.23
C MET A 98 2.18 7.06 -2.28
N PRO A 99 1.92 5.75 -2.45
CA PRO A 99 2.55 4.98 -3.50
C PRO A 99 2.04 5.44 -4.87
N VAL A 100 2.93 5.55 -5.84
CA VAL A 100 2.54 5.76 -7.24
C VAL A 100 1.81 4.51 -7.72
N VAL A 101 0.63 4.70 -8.28
CA VAL A 101 -0.21 3.65 -8.85
C VAL A 101 -0.15 3.75 -10.36
N ASN A 102 0.00 2.61 -11.06
CA ASN A 102 0.09 2.57 -12.51
C ASN A 102 -0.98 1.66 -13.11
N LYS A 103 -1.36 1.94 -14.35
CA LYS A 103 -2.27 1.08 -15.13
C LYS A 103 -1.68 -0.32 -15.29
N GLY A 104 -2.52 -1.34 -15.12
CA GLY A 104 -2.14 -2.75 -15.15
C GLY A 104 -1.65 -3.31 -13.81
N GLU A 105 -1.41 -2.47 -12.80
CA GLU A 105 -1.04 -2.96 -11.47
C GLU A 105 -2.21 -3.64 -10.77
N ARG A 106 -1.93 -4.76 -10.13
CA ARG A 106 -2.87 -5.45 -9.25
C ARG A 106 -2.65 -5.04 -7.82
N ILE A 107 -3.72 -4.68 -7.12
CA ILE A 107 -3.65 -4.06 -5.81
C ILE A 107 -4.69 -4.70 -4.88
N LEU A 108 -4.29 -4.98 -3.65
CA LEU A 108 -5.19 -5.22 -2.53
C LEU A 108 -5.49 -3.86 -1.89
N TYR A 109 -6.70 -3.36 -2.07
CA TYR A 109 -7.17 -2.10 -1.53
C TYR A 109 -7.90 -2.30 -0.21
N PHE A 110 -7.59 -1.44 0.76
CA PHE A 110 -8.37 -1.18 1.96
C PHE A 110 -8.93 0.23 1.80
N LEU A 111 -10.24 0.38 1.78
CA LEU A 111 -10.91 1.61 1.37
C LEU A 111 -11.84 2.14 2.44
N ASP A 112 -11.93 3.47 2.54
CA ASP A 112 -12.90 4.19 3.32
C ASP A 112 -13.78 5.06 2.42
N HIS A 113 -14.98 5.39 2.90
CA HIS A 113 -15.84 6.38 2.29
C HIS A 113 -15.57 7.76 2.87
N THR A 114 -15.43 8.74 2.00
CA THR A 114 -15.48 10.15 2.40
C THR A 114 -16.94 10.59 2.57
N ALA A 115 -17.17 11.74 3.22
CA ALA A 115 -18.52 12.29 3.44
C ALA A 115 -19.27 12.60 2.11
N ASP A 116 -18.54 12.87 1.03
CA ASP A 116 -19.06 13.09 -0.31
C ASP A 116 -19.18 11.81 -1.15
N GLY A 117 -19.00 10.64 -0.53
CA GLY A 117 -19.25 9.33 -1.13
C GLY A 117 -18.12 8.78 -2.00
N ARG A 118 -16.93 9.40 -2.01
CA ARG A 118 -15.78 8.87 -2.75
C ARG A 118 -15.09 7.76 -1.96
N TRP A 119 -14.53 6.79 -2.68
CA TRP A 119 -13.60 5.83 -2.09
C TRP A 119 -12.20 6.42 -2.02
N VAL A 120 -11.58 6.33 -0.86
CA VAL A 120 -10.19 6.74 -0.63
C VAL A 120 -9.44 5.61 0.07
N PRO A 121 -8.11 5.52 -0.07
CA PRO A 121 -7.32 4.53 0.64
C PRO A 121 -7.40 4.73 2.15
N HIS A 122 -7.73 3.66 2.89
CA HIS A 122 -7.73 3.63 4.35
C HIS A 122 -6.35 3.99 4.89
N ARG A 123 -6.28 5.00 5.76
CA ARG A 123 -5.02 5.49 6.32
C ARG A 123 -3.96 5.75 5.24
N ARG A 124 -4.36 6.37 4.11
CA ARG A 124 -3.45 6.76 3.01
C ARG A 124 -2.70 5.57 2.40
N ALA A 125 -1.36 5.58 2.39
CA ALA A 125 -0.54 4.51 1.81
C ALA A 125 -0.83 3.12 2.36
N LEU A 126 -1.28 3.00 3.60
CA LEU A 126 -1.62 1.71 4.21
C LEU A 126 -2.84 1.05 3.54
N GLY A 127 -3.65 1.83 2.84
CA GLY A 127 -4.80 1.33 2.08
C GLY A 127 -4.46 0.77 0.69
N ILE A 128 -3.20 0.87 0.25
CA ILE A 128 -2.75 0.45 -1.09
C ILE A 128 -1.62 -0.56 -0.94
N VAL A 129 -1.88 -1.83 -1.24
CA VAL A 129 -0.89 -2.91 -1.15
C VAL A 129 -0.74 -3.55 -2.52
N LYS A 130 0.40 -3.31 -3.17
CA LYS A 130 0.68 -3.87 -4.51
C LYS A 130 0.86 -5.38 -4.44
N VAL A 131 0.33 -6.07 -5.45
CA VAL A 131 0.45 -7.52 -5.63
C VAL A 131 1.34 -7.78 -6.85
N ASP A 132 2.46 -8.47 -6.66
CA ASP A 132 3.36 -8.81 -7.77
C ASP A 132 2.84 -10.00 -8.61
N SER A 133 3.52 -10.30 -9.70
CA SER A 133 3.18 -11.42 -10.60
C SER A 133 3.28 -12.81 -9.94
N ALA A 134 3.97 -12.93 -8.81
CA ALA A 134 4.08 -14.13 -8.00
C ALA A 134 3.07 -14.15 -6.84
N GLU A 135 2.02 -13.33 -6.88
CA GLU A 135 0.98 -13.21 -5.84
C GLU A 135 1.55 -12.77 -4.47
N ARG A 136 2.67 -12.03 -4.41
CA ARG A 136 3.27 -11.55 -3.18
C ARG A 136 2.89 -10.09 -2.94
N LEU A 137 2.63 -9.77 -1.68
CA LEU A 137 2.33 -8.42 -1.21
C LEU A 137 3.61 -7.74 -0.73
N ASP A 138 3.67 -6.43 -0.86
CA ASP A 138 4.69 -5.57 -0.25
C ASP A 138 6.06 -6.24 -0.06
N ARG A 139 6.88 -6.25 -1.10
CA ARG A 139 8.27 -6.73 -1.06
C ARG A 139 8.42 -8.22 -0.66
N GLY A 140 7.38 -9.02 -0.86
CA GLY A 140 7.45 -10.48 -0.72
C GLY A 140 7.35 -11.02 0.71
N GLN A 141 6.93 -10.21 1.68
CA GLN A 141 6.77 -10.66 3.07
C GLN A 141 5.55 -11.57 3.28
N MET A 142 4.53 -11.48 2.44
CA MET A 142 3.30 -12.25 2.53
C MET A 142 2.75 -12.52 1.14
N THR A 143 2.08 -13.66 0.95
CA THR A 143 1.32 -13.91 -0.27
C THR A 143 -0.11 -13.40 -0.16
N LEU A 144 -0.75 -13.13 -1.30
CA LEU A 144 -2.17 -12.75 -1.35
C LEU A 144 -3.06 -13.83 -0.73
N GLY A 145 -2.71 -15.13 -0.90
CA GLY A 145 -3.41 -16.24 -0.26
C GLY A 145 -3.35 -16.18 1.28
N GLN A 146 -2.18 -15.88 1.84
CA GLN A 146 -2.02 -15.69 3.29
C GLN A 146 -2.81 -14.48 3.78
N ALA A 147 -2.76 -13.37 3.04
CA ALA A 147 -3.54 -12.16 3.37
C ALA A 147 -5.05 -12.44 3.38
N ARG A 148 -5.58 -13.15 2.38
CA ARG A 148 -6.99 -13.59 2.34
C ARG A 148 -7.39 -14.37 3.58
N THR A 149 -6.55 -15.32 3.99
CA THR A 149 -6.81 -16.13 5.19
C THR A 149 -6.85 -15.27 6.44
N GLN A 150 -5.87 -14.38 6.63
CA GLN A 150 -5.82 -13.48 7.78
C GLN A 150 -7.01 -12.52 7.82
N ILE A 151 -7.35 -11.91 6.66
CA ILE A 151 -8.50 -11.01 6.54
C ILE A 151 -9.80 -11.73 6.90
N ARG A 152 -10.06 -12.91 6.32
CA ARG A 152 -11.27 -13.68 6.60
C ARG A 152 -11.36 -14.08 8.08
N SER A 153 -10.27 -14.58 8.67
CA SER A 153 -10.22 -14.90 10.09
C SER A 153 -10.51 -13.68 10.96
N ALA A 154 -9.94 -12.53 10.62
CA ALA A 154 -10.14 -11.29 11.34
C ALA A 154 -11.59 -10.80 11.31
N LEU A 155 -12.27 -10.99 10.18
CA LEU A 155 -13.68 -10.57 9.99
C LEU A 155 -14.70 -11.55 10.60
N THR A 156 -14.35 -12.84 10.72
CA THR A 156 -15.25 -13.86 11.32
C THR A 156 -15.06 -14.03 12.83
N GLY A 157 -14.08 -13.36 13.43
CA GLY A 157 -13.85 -13.42 14.88
C GLY A 157 -13.29 -14.75 15.39
N LYS A 158 -12.67 -15.55 14.52
CA LYS A 158 -12.02 -16.84 14.86
C LYS A 158 -10.51 -16.70 14.85
#